data_81274664f4edc0cbc9371b5827f22534
#
_entry.id   81274664f4edc0cbc9371b5827f22534
#
_cell.length_a   1.000
_cell.length_b   1.000
_cell.length_c   1.000
_cell.angle_alpha   90.00
_cell.angle_beta   90.00
_cell.angle_gamma   90.00
#
_symmetry.space_group_name_H-M   'P 1'
#
loop_
_entity.id
_entity.type
_entity.pdbx_description
1 polymer ?
#
loop_
_entity_poly.entity_id
_entity_poly.type
_entity_poly.pdbx_seq_one_letter_code
_entity_poly.pdbx_strand_id
1 'polypeptide(L)' 'MTEKEKLAKLEEMLEVELGTLTPETVLADLEEWDSIAVISFIALMDDEFEKTIKSSQIKEFQTIADVLAVME' A
#
# COMPACT_ATOMS: atom_id res chain seq x y z
N MET A 1 -6.85 -4.01 12.64
CA MET A 1 -6.89 -2.74 11.91
C MET A 1 -7.99 -2.79 10.84
N THR A 2 -8.79 -1.74 10.74
CA THR A 2 -9.89 -1.70 9.77
C THR A 2 -9.38 -1.34 8.38
N GLU A 3 -10.19 -1.59 7.36
CA GLU A 3 -9.86 -1.21 5.99
C GLU A 3 -9.60 0.29 5.88
N LYS A 4 -10.43 1.09 6.54
CA LYS A 4 -10.28 2.55 6.56
C LYS A 4 -8.93 2.97 7.14
N GLU A 5 -8.51 2.32 8.21
CA GLU A 5 -7.22 2.61 8.83
C GLU A 5 -6.06 2.21 7.92
N LYS A 6 -6.19 1.08 7.23
CA LYS A 6 -5.19 0.63 6.26
C LYS A 6 -5.06 1.62 5.10
N LEU A 7 -6.20 2.07 4.58
CA LEU A 7 -6.21 3.06 3.50
C LEU A 7 -5.57 4.36 3.96
N ALA A 8 -5.87 4.81 5.18
CA ALA A 8 -5.28 6.04 5.72
C ALA A 8 -3.77 5.92 5.84
N LYS A 9 -3.26 4.76 6.25
CA LYS A 9 -1.82 4.54 6.33
C LYS A 9 -1.16 4.57 4.97
N LEU A 10 -1.79 4.00 3.97
CA LEU A 10 -1.27 4.03 2.60
C LEU A 10 -1.29 5.45 2.04
N GLU A 11 -2.35 6.18 2.28
CA GLU A 11 -2.47 7.57 1.84
C GLU A 11 -1.37 8.44 2.46
N GLU A 12 -1.12 8.24 3.75
CA GLU A 12 -0.06 8.95 4.45
C GLU A 12 1.31 8.58 3.89
N MET A 13 1.53 7.28 3.65
CA MET A 13 2.79 6.79 3.09
C MET A 13 3.06 7.35 1.70
N LEU A 14 2.01 7.44 0.88
CA LEU A 14 2.12 7.95 -0.49
C LEU A 14 2.04 9.48 -0.56
N GLU A 15 1.79 10.12 0.57
CA GLU A 15 1.65 11.58 0.66
C GLU A 15 0.53 12.12 -0.22
N VAL A 16 -0.58 11.39 -0.28
CA VAL A 16 -1.78 11.83 -0.96
C VAL A 16 -2.84 12.20 0.07
N GLU A 17 -3.85 12.94 -0.35
CA GLU A 17 -4.92 13.36 0.54
C GLU A 17 -5.75 12.18 1.04
N LEU A 18 -6.25 12.29 2.26
CA LEU A 18 -7.15 11.29 2.84
C LEU A 18 -8.41 11.19 1.98
N GLY A 19 -8.82 9.95 1.72
CA GLY A 19 -9.99 9.70 0.90
C GLY A 19 -9.72 9.56 -0.58
N THR A 20 -8.45 9.73 -1.00
CA THR A 20 -8.04 9.59 -2.39
C THR A 20 -8.05 8.13 -2.85
N LEU A 21 -7.63 7.23 -1.99
CA LEU A 21 -7.50 5.80 -2.34
C LEU A 21 -8.78 5.03 -2.01
N THR A 22 -9.12 4.10 -2.90
CA THR A 22 -10.18 3.14 -2.69
C THR A 22 -9.63 1.75 -3.01
N PRO A 23 -10.30 0.68 -2.56
CA PRO A 23 -9.83 -0.68 -2.89
C PRO A 23 -9.77 -0.95 -4.40
N GLU A 24 -10.59 -0.25 -5.17
CA GLU A 24 -10.63 -0.40 -6.64
C GLU A 24 -9.56 0.41 -7.37
N THR A 25 -8.84 1.28 -6.67
CA THR A 25 -7.79 2.09 -7.30
C THR A 25 -6.73 1.18 -7.93
N VAL A 26 -6.45 1.40 -9.20
CA VAL A 26 -5.44 0.63 -9.94
C VAL A 26 -4.06 1.23 -9.67
N LEU A 27 -3.14 0.41 -9.20
CA LEU A 27 -1.79 0.86 -8.85
C LEU A 27 -1.02 1.44 -10.03
N ALA A 28 -1.23 0.88 -11.22
CA ALA A 28 -0.58 1.35 -12.44
C ALA A 28 -0.98 2.79 -12.79
N ASP A 29 -2.15 3.23 -12.32
CA ASP A 29 -2.64 4.59 -12.55
C ASP A 29 -2.17 5.58 -11.49
N LEU A 30 -1.51 5.10 -10.44
CA LEU A 30 -1.00 5.94 -9.36
C LEU A 30 0.45 6.33 -9.65
N GLU A 31 0.69 7.60 -9.91
CA GLU A 31 2.06 8.10 -10.10
C GLU A 31 2.86 7.97 -8.81
N GLU A 32 2.21 8.05 -7.68
CA GLU A 32 2.84 7.94 -6.36
C GLU A 32 3.31 6.52 -6.05
N TRP A 33 2.79 5.52 -6.76
CA TRP A 33 3.17 4.12 -6.55
C TRP A 33 4.40 3.80 -7.41
N ASP A 34 5.54 4.29 -6.98
CA ASP A 34 6.83 4.11 -7.66
C ASP A 34 7.76 3.24 -6.81
N SER A 35 9.03 3.15 -7.20
CA SER A 35 10.00 2.33 -6.48
C SER A 35 10.23 2.80 -5.04
N ILE A 36 10.11 4.09 -4.80
CA ILE A 36 10.25 4.64 -3.43
C ILE A 36 9.05 4.18 -2.59
N ALA A 37 7.85 4.22 -3.16
CA ALA A 37 6.65 3.76 -2.47
C ALA A 37 6.75 2.27 -2.14
N VAL A 38 7.28 1.47 -3.04
CA VAL A 38 7.49 0.03 -2.81
C VAL A 38 8.40 -0.19 -1.60
N ILE A 39 9.52 0.54 -1.54
CA ILE A 39 10.46 0.45 -0.41
C ILE A 39 9.78 0.89 0.88
N SER A 40 9.03 1.99 0.83
CA SER A 40 8.30 2.50 1.99
C SER A 40 7.25 1.51 2.46
N PHE A 41 6.57 0.84 1.54
CA PHE A 41 5.57 -0.16 1.88
C PHE A 41 6.21 -1.37 2.57
N ILE A 42 7.38 -1.81 2.08
CA ILE A 42 8.11 -2.91 2.70
C ILE A 42 8.45 -2.55 4.15
N ALA A 43 8.94 -1.33 4.38
CA ALA A 43 9.27 -0.85 5.72
C ALA A 43 8.03 -0.75 6.59
N LEU A 44 6.92 -0.29 6.05
CA LEU A 44 5.65 -0.19 6.76
C LEU A 44 5.16 -1.57 7.21
N MET A 45 5.23 -2.55 6.34
CA MET A 45 4.80 -3.90 6.67
C MET A 45 5.66 -4.51 7.77
N ASP A 46 6.96 -4.26 7.74
CA ASP A 46 7.87 -4.75 8.77
C ASP A 46 7.58 -4.09 10.12
N ASP A 47 7.39 -2.77 10.11
CA ASP A 47 7.21 -1.96 11.31
C ASP A 47 5.83 -2.17 11.96
N GLU A 48 4.77 -2.13 11.16
CA GLU A 48 3.40 -2.09 11.65
C GLU A 48 2.76 -3.47 11.75
N PHE A 49 3.14 -4.38 10.88
CA PHE A 49 2.52 -5.70 10.78
C PHE A 49 3.49 -6.84 11.09
N GLU A 50 4.75 -6.53 11.32
CA GLU A 50 5.80 -7.51 11.58
C GLU A 50 5.86 -8.59 10.50
N LYS A 51 5.68 -8.17 9.23
CA LYS A 51 5.72 -9.05 8.08
C LYS A 51 6.81 -8.61 7.11
N THR A 52 7.52 -9.59 6.57
CA THR A 52 8.50 -9.36 5.52
C THR A 52 7.84 -9.56 4.17
N ILE A 53 7.75 -8.48 3.39
CA ILE A 53 7.17 -8.51 2.04
C ILE A 53 8.30 -8.31 1.05
N LYS A 54 8.31 -9.12 0.00
CA LYS A 54 9.33 -9.00 -1.05
C LYS A 54 8.83 -8.13 -2.20
N SER A 55 9.75 -7.41 -2.85
CA SER A 55 9.38 -6.57 -3.98
C SER A 55 8.72 -7.36 -5.10
N SER A 56 9.09 -8.63 -5.29
CA SER A 56 8.46 -9.48 -6.30
C SER A 56 6.98 -9.71 -6.02
N GLN A 57 6.59 -9.79 -4.74
CA GLN A 57 5.19 -9.89 -4.35
C GLN A 57 4.44 -8.62 -4.71
N ILE A 58 5.06 -7.48 -4.41
CA ILE A 58 4.43 -6.17 -4.64
C ILE A 58 4.19 -5.93 -6.12
N LYS A 59 5.08 -6.41 -6.98
CA LYS A 59 4.94 -6.27 -8.44
C LYS A 59 3.72 -7.01 -8.99
N GLU A 60 3.20 -7.99 -8.27
CA GLU A 60 2.02 -8.74 -8.68
C GLU A 60 0.72 -8.04 -8.28
N PHE A 61 0.80 -7.04 -7.42
CA PHE A 61 -0.37 -6.27 -7.01
C PHE A 61 -0.89 -5.45 -8.18
N GLN A 62 -2.19 -5.45 -8.39
CA GLN A 62 -2.83 -4.69 -9.46
C GLN A 62 -3.64 -3.52 -8.91
N THR A 63 -4.30 -3.72 -7.77
CA THR A 63 -5.16 -2.71 -7.16
C THR A 63 -4.80 -2.53 -5.69
N ILE A 64 -5.35 -1.48 -5.10
CA ILE A 64 -5.20 -1.23 -3.66
C ILE A 64 -5.78 -2.40 -2.87
N ALA A 65 -6.84 -3.05 -3.37
CA ALA A 65 -7.41 -4.22 -2.69
C ALA A 65 -6.37 -5.32 -2.48
N ASP A 66 -5.49 -5.53 -3.46
CA ASP A 66 -4.41 -6.51 -3.35
C ASP A 66 -3.43 -6.13 -2.23
N VAL A 67 -3.14 -4.83 -2.12
CA VAL A 67 -2.27 -4.31 -1.07
C VAL A 67 -2.92 -4.51 0.30
N LEU A 68 -4.20 -4.18 0.42
CA LEU A 68 -4.93 -4.33 1.67
C LEU A 68 -4.98 -5.78 2.14
N ALA A 69 -5.04 -6.71 1.20
CA ALA A 69 -5.11 -8.14 1.51
C ALA A 69 -3.89 -8.64 2.29
N VAL A 70 -2.72 -8.03 2.10
CA VAL A 70 -1.51 -8.44 2.83
C VAL A 70 -1.28 -7.63 4.10
N MET A 71 -2.05 -6.57 4.31
CA MET A 71 -1.94 -5.70 5.49
C MET A 71 -2.77 -6.27 6.65
N GLU A 72 -2.40 -7.44 7.12
CA GLU A 72 -3.10 -8.11 8.21
C GLU A 72 -2.17 -8.53 9.32
#